data_d73a29a70869f3331753ee71386c6c56
#
_entry.id   d73a29a70869f3331753ee71386c6c56
#
_cell.length_a   1.000
_cell.length_b   1.000
_cell.length_c   1.000
_cell.angle_alpha   90.00
_cell.angle_beta   90.00
_cell.angle_gamma   90.00
#
_symmetry.space_group_name_H-M   'P 1'
#
loop_
_entity.id
_entity.type
_entity.pdbx_description
1 polymer ?
#
loop_
_entity_poly.entity_id
_entity_poly.type
_entity_poly.pdbx_seq_one_letter_code
_entity_poly.pdbx_strand_id
1 'polypeptide(L)'
;MFTQEEWVRYGDELRRPLHIAEDLPKSDRVFVVGAGLSGLTIAYRIASKRPDVSVVLLEKGRDYGGTIETWQQDEWLCDVAVNAARPHPAFWRLVEDLGLASTFLPSNPNASNRWISSGGKTTKLTPWSVLKKGPFKLLRGVRTGRKGKMSVAEVFPFPGVADAMTLGIVNDVSANVDADFLMPSITRFGASPPQKWSTIKRRMQRTYPLFAPEPGSTASFVGGMQTLVDRLVERLGQLDNVEVAFGVDVDSPHALAEAKGVPVSSVVWCAPLGRPPEHFTHLDVYAVGYSNADTENVAVGYGTLIPDSTSPISGVLHESDVHASPRAPAGHRLFRLMAPHARKATEASVKASLKKVLCEAEPVLFEKIGERRIPCYPSGYMASLDVHQPAFTRAGWFYSGVSVTHVVAEAERIGARF
;
A
#
# COMPACT_ATOMS: atom_id res chain seq x y z
N MET A 1 13.72 -21.10 11.45
CA MET A 1 13.77 -19.64 11.25
C MET A 1 14.50 -19.41 9.95
N PHE A 2 13.95 -18.64 8.99
CA PHE A 2 14.64 -18.34 7.74
C PHE A 2 15.84 -17.44 7.98
N THR A 3 16.90 -17.65 7.22
CA THR A 3 18.04 -16.73 7.18
C THR A 3 17.63 -15.43 6.49
N GLN A 4 18.41 -14.36 6.68
CA GLN A 4 18.18 -13.11 6.00
C GLN A 4 18.18 -13.24 4.47
N GLU A 5 19.03 -14.12 3.92
CA GLU A 5 19.08 -14.41 2.48
C GLU A 5 17.80 -15.05 1.96
N GLU A 6 17.20 -15.94 2.74
CA GLU A 6 15.93 -16.56 2.37
C GLU A 6 14.80 -15.55 2.37
N TRP A 7 14.82 -14.58 3.28
CA TRP A 7 13.91 -13.45 3.29
C TRP A 7 14.03 -12.56 2.06
N VAL A 8 15.25 -12.28 1.63
CA VAL A 8 15.52 -11.51 0.41
C VAL A 8 14.94 -12.22 -0.81
N ARG A 9 15.07 -13.55 -0.88
CA ARG A 9 14.48 -14.34 -1.97
C ARG A 9 12.96 -14.21 -2.06
N TYR A 10 12.25 -14.03 -0.95
CA TYR A 10 10.82 -13.73 -0.99
C TYR A 10 10.49 -12.40 -1.67
N GLY A 11 11.38 -11.43 -1.60
CA GLY A 11 11.24 -10.18 -2.37
C GLY A 11 11.28 -10.41 -3.88
N ASP A 12 12.07 -11.40 -4.34
CA ASP A 12 12.14 -11.78 -5.77
C ASP A 12 10.82 -12.40 -6.26
N GLU A 13 10.01 -12.96 -5.38
CA GLU A 13 8.69 -13.47 -5.73
C GLU A 13 7.72 -12.38 -6.17
N LEU A 14 7.91 -11.14 -5.74
CA LEU A 14 7.21 -9.97 -6.26
C LEU A 14 7.69 -9.58 -7.66
N ARG A 15 8.80 -10.18 -8.12
CA ARG A 15 9.36 -10.01 -9.45
C ARG A 15 9.67 -8.56 -9.82
N ARG A 16 9.90 -7.72 -8.81
CA ARG A 16 10.22 -6.31 -9.02
C ARG A 16 11.72 -6.10 -8.97
N PRO A 17 12.32 -5.44 -9.96
CA PRO A 17 13.74 -5.12 -9.95
C PRO A 17 14.06 -4.20 -8.76
N LEU A 18 15.31 -4.27 -8.29
CA LEU A 18 15.87 -3.28 -7.38
C LEU A 18 16.66 -2.26 -8.20
N HIS A 19 16.42 -0.99 -7.92
CA HIS A 19 17.16 0.12 -8.51
C HIS A 19 18.24 0.60 -7.53
N ILE A 20 19.19 -0.26 -7.23
CA ILE A 20 20.27 -0.02 -6.26
C ILE A 20 21.59 0.34 -6.97
N ALA A 21 22.25 1.40 -6.51
CA ALA A 21 23.60 1.75 -6.95
C ALA A 21 24.59 0.68 -6.46
N GLU A 22 25.48 0.21 -7.32
CA GLU A 22 26.41 -0.88 -7.03
C GLU A 22 27.33 -0.57 -5.86
N ASP A 23 27.77 0.68 -5.73
CA ASP A 23 28.71 1.12 -4.69
C ASP A 23 28.02 1.57 -3.38
N LEU A 24 26.68 1.57 -3.31
CA LEU A 24 25.96 1.96 -2.09
C LEU A 24 26.46 1.19 -0.84
N PRO A 25 26.66 -0.14 -0.86
CA PRO A 25 27.14 -0.86 0.32
C PRO A 25 28.57 -0.54 0.78
N LYS A 26 29.34 0.13 -0.07
CA LYS A 26 30.73 0.56 0.23
C LYS A 26 30.80 1.93 0.90
N SER A 27 29.65 2.64 0.95
CA SER A 27 29.59 3.97 1.54
C SER A 27 29.72 3.90 3.06
N ASP A 28 30.50 4.82 3.64
CA ASP A 28 30.61 5.08 5.07
C ASP A 28 29.58 6.08 5.57
N ARG A 29 28.97 6.82 4.64
CA ARG A 29 27.89 7.76 4.90
C ARG A 29 26.79 7.64 3.82
N VAL A 30 25.57 7.41 4.26
CA VAL A 30 24.39 7.22 3.38
C VAL A 30 23.36 8.31 3.64
N PHE A 31 22.88 8.95 2.59
CA PHE A 31 21.81 9.94 2.65
C PHE A 31 20.51 9.31 2.12
N VAL A 32 19.49 9.24 2.97
CA VAL A 32 18.16 8.75 2.61
C VAL A 32 17.24 9.96 2.48
N VAL A 33 16.63 10.16 1.30
CA VAL A 33 15.74 11.30 1.03
C VAL A 33 14.29 10.84 1.02
N GLY A 34 13.49 11.40 1.93
CA GLY A 34 12.08 11.09 2.16
C GLY A 34 11.85 10.21 3.39
N ALA A 35 11.19 10.75 4.42
CA ALA A 35 10.85 10.06 5.67
C ALA A 35 9.46 9.37 5.63
N GLY A 36 9.02 8.89 4.47
CA GLY A 36 7.92 7.94 4.36
C GLY A 36 8.36 6.52 4.76
N LEU A 37 7.43 5.57 4.78
CA LEU A 37 7.69 4.18 5.19
C LEU A 37 8.92 3.56 4.49
N SER A 38 9.14 3.85 3.21
CA SER A 38 10.30 3.36 2.46
C SER A 38 11.60 3.85 3.07
N GLY A 39 11.78 5.16 3.16
CA GLY A 39 13.01 5.77 3.67
C GLY A 39 13.28 5.42 5.13
N LEU A 40 12.24 5.46 5.98
CA LEU A 40 12.35 5.05 7.38
C LEU A 40 12.82 3.60 7.52
N THR A 41 12.22 2.67 6.74
CA THR A 41 12.61 1.25 6.80
C THR A 41 14.02 1.03 6.27
N ILE A 42 14.41 1.69 5.18
CA ILE A 42 15.77 1.58 4.62
C ILE A 42 16.79 2.14 5.60
N ALA A 43 16.56 3.34 6.13
CA ALA A 43 17.44 3.94 7.12
C ALA A 43 17.62 3.03 8.35
N TYR A 44 16.52 2.50 8.88
CA TYR A 44 16.55 1.56 10.00
C TYR A 44 17.35 0.30 9.68
N ARG A 45 17.17 -0.30 8.49
CA ARG A 45 17.88 -1.53 8.09
C ARG A 45 19.37 -1.31 7.87
N ILE A 46 19.76 -0.21 7.24
CA ILE A 46 21.18 0.13 7.04
C ILE A 46 21.83 0.39 8.40
N ALA A 47 21.26 1.31 9.18
CA ALA A 47 21.86 1.73 10.44
C ALA A 47 21.97 0.59 11.47
N SER A 48 20.94 -0.24 11.58
CA SER A 48 20.95 -1.39 12.52
C SER A 48 21.94 -2.48 12.11
N LYS A 49 22.22 -2.65 10.80
CA LYS A 49 23.12 -3.67 10.29
C LYS A 49 24.58 -3.21 10.24
N ARG A 50 24.77 -1.93 9.98
CA ARG A 50 26.07 -1.30 9.80
C ARG A 50 26.22 -0.11 10.76
N PRO A 51 26.52 -0.36 12.05
CA PRO A 51 26.71 0.71 13.03
C PRO A 51 27.92 1.61 12.72
N ASP A 52 28.80 1.15 11.84
CA ASP A 52 29.95 1.89 11.30
C ASP A 52 29.56 2.88 10.18
N VAL A 53 28.35 2.78 9.61
CA VAL A 53 27.86 3.66 8.56
C VAL A 53 27.00 4.78 9.16
N SER A 54 27.32 6.04 8.86
CA SER A 54 26.49 7.18 9.21
C SER A 54 25.28 7.26 8.27
N VAL A 55 24.08 7.27 8.80
CA VAL A 55 22.83 7.41 8.02
C VAL A 55 22.17 8.74 8.30
N VAL A 56 21.97 9.56 7.28
CA VAL A 56 21.29 10.85 7.35
C VAL A 56 19.96 10.76 6.62
N LEU A 57 18.85 10.86 7.35
CA LEU A 57 17.50 10.86 6.81
C LEU A 57 17.00 12.30 6.65
N LEU A 58 16.67 12.69 5.41
CA LEU A 58 16.22 14.02 5.05
C LEU A 58 14.75 13.99 4.64
N GLU A 59 13.95 14.89 5.21
CA GLU A 59 12.52 15.01 4.87
C GLU A 59 12.18 16.48 4.58
N LYS A 60 11.45 16.70 3.48
CA LYS A 60 10.97 18.03 3.08
C LYS A 60 9.90 18.57 4.02
N GLY A 61 9.02 17.69 4.49
CA GLY A 61 7.94 18.01 5.42
C GLY A 61 8.46 18.33 6.82
N ARG A 62 7.55 18.75 7.68
CA ARG A 62 7.83 18.98 9.11
C ARG A 62 7.61 17.73 9.94
N ASP A 63 7.09 16.66 9.31
CA ASP A 63 6.70 15.41 9.94
C ASP A 63 7.10 14.21 9.09
N TYR A 64 6.98 13.03 9.65
CA TYR A 64 7.34 11.75 9.03
C TYR A 64 6.10 10.92 8.67
N GLY A 65 6.32 9.76 8.02
CA GLY A 65 5.25 8.80 7.68
C GLY A 65 4.78 8.87 6.26
N GLY A 66 4.97 10.01 5.60
CA GLY A 66 4.55 10.19 4.20
C GLY A 66 3.03 10.13 4.07
N THR A 67 2.51 9.05 3.47
CA THR A 67 1.06 8.85 3.27
C THR A 67 0.41 7.98 4.34
N ILE A 68 1.17 7.46 5.30
CA ILE A 68 0.62 6.68 6.41
C ILE A 68 0.24 7.64 7.52
N GLU A 69 -1.04 7.71 7.78
CA GLU A 69 -1.65 8.57 8.77
C GLU A 69 -2.87 7.86 9.34
N THR A 70 -3.07 7.96 10.66
CA THR A 70 -4.24 7.48 11.37
C THR A 70 -4.92 8.65 12.06
N TRP A 71 -6.15 8.95 11.65
CA TRP A 71 -7.00 9.94 12.29
C TRP A 71 -7.67 9.34 13.52
N GLN A 72 -7.72 10.10 14.60
CA GLN A 72 -8.40 9.73 15.83
C GLN A 72 -9.15 10.92 16.42
N GLN A 73 -10.38 10.66 16.84
CA GLN A 73 -11.20 11.58 17.62
C GLN A 73 -12.00 10.80 18.64
N ASP A 74 -11.76 11.03 19.91
CA ASP A 74 -12.33 10.24 21.01
C ASP A 74 -12.05 8.73 20.81
N GLU A 75 -13.08 7.90 20.74
CA GLU A 75 -12.98 6.46 20.49
C GLU A 75 -13.09 6.08 18.99
N TRP A 76 -13.22 7.08 18.10
CA TRP A 76 -13.19 6.86 16.66
C TRP A 76 -11.76 6.82 16.16
N LEU A 77 -11.41 5.80 15.38
CA LEU A 77 -10.07 5.63 14.84
C LEU A 77 -10.14 5.12 13.39
N CYS A 78 -9.57 5.89 12.46
CA CYS A 78 -9.62 5.62 11.03
C CYS A 78 -8.27 5.86 10.35
N ASP A 79 -7.77 4.89 9.61
CA ASP A 79 -6.58 5.08 8.79
C ASP A 79 -6.93 5.90 7.55
N VAL A 80 -6.27 7.06 7.34
CA VAL A 80 -6.55 7.95 6.21
C VAL A 80 -6.19 7.31 4.88
N ALA A 81 -5.09 6.56 4.86
CA ALA A 81 -4.57 5.97 3.62
C ALA A 81 -4.62 4.44 3.62
N VAL A 82 -3.63 3.81 4.20
CA VAL A 82 -3.47 2.35 4.24
C VAL A 82 -4.10 1.83 5.51
N ASN A 83 -5.06 0.92 5.40
CA ASN A 83 -5.77 0.39 6.56
C ASN A 83 -5.22 -0.96 7.06
N ALA A 84 -4.48 -1.67 6.23
CA ALA A 84 -3.94 -2.99 6.61
C ALA A 84 -2.82 -3.45 5.67
N ALA A 85 -1.97 -4.31 6.17
CA ALA A 85 -0.94 -5.00 5.40
C ALA A 85 -1.40 -6.40 5.00
N ARG A 86 -0.99 -6.86 3.82
CA ARG A 86 -1.14 -8.26 3.42
C ARG A 86 -0.03 -9.12 4.04
N PRO A 87 -0.28 -10.42 4.23
CA PRO A 87 0.75 -11.34 4.69
C PRO A 87 1.99 -11.31 3.77
N HIS A 88 3.12 -10.97 4.34
CA HIS A 88 4.40 -11.04 3.64
C HIS A 88 5.54 -11.17 4.66
N PRO A 89 6.49 -12.10 4.44
CA PRO A 89 7.57 -12.35 5.38
C PRO A 89 8.39 -11.11 5.76
N ALA A 90 8.71 -10.27 4.78
CA ALA A 90 9.50 -9.06 5.02
C ALA A 90 8.76 -8.07 5.96
N PHE A 91 7.46 -7.89 5.73
CA PHE A 91 6.65 -6.99 6.56
C PHE A 91 6.55 -7.51 8.00
N TRP A 92 6.31 -8.79 8.17
CA TRP A 92 6.20 -9.40 9.51
C TRP A 92 7.51 -9.40 10.28
N ARG A 93 8.62 -9.62 9.57
CA ARG A 93 9.92 -9.46 10.18
C ARG A 93 10.12 -8.05 10.71
N LEU A 94 9.76 -7.03 9.94
CA LEU A 94 9.84 -5.65 10.40
C LEU A 94 8.98 -5.43 11.66
N VAL A 95 7.74 -5.94 11.66
CA VAL A 95 6.83 -5.87 12.82
C VAL A 95 7.45 -6.54 14.06
N GLU A 96 8.07 -7.70 13.90
CA GLU A 96 8.74 -8.44 14.97
C GLU A 96 9.96 -7.70 15.51
N ASP A 97 10.84 -7.23 14.61
CA ASP A 97 12.06 -6.50 14.97
C ASP A 97 11.76 -5.17 15.68
N LEU A 98 10.62 -4.57 15.37
CA LEU A 98 10.14 -3.36 16.05
C LEU A 98 9.42 -3.63 17.37
N GLY A 99 9.20 -4.90 17.73
CA GLY A 99 8.48 -5.30 18.94
C GLY A 99 6.97 -5.05 18.89
N LEU A 100 6.38 -5.00 17.69
CA LEU A 100 4.96 -4.67 17.48
C LEU A 100 4.06 -5.91 17.31
N ALA A 101 4.59 -7.11 17.48
CA ALA A 101 3.87 -8.37 17.22
C ALA A 101 2.58 -8.50 18.02
N SER A 102 2.56 -8.05 19.28
CA SER A 102 1.39 -8.14 20.16
C SER A 102 0.24 -7.19 19.79
N THR A 103 0.54 -6.11 19.08
CA THR A 103 -0.44 -5.09 18.64
C THR A 103 -0.84 -5.25 17.19
N PHE A 104 -0.18 -6.14 16.43
CA PHE A 104 -0.44 -6.41 15.04
C PHE A 104 -1.41 -7.57 14.90
N LEU A 105 -2.71 -7.24 14.73
CA LEU A 105 -3.80 -8.19 14.77
C LEU A 105 -4.30 -8.55 13.35
N PRO A 106 -4.61 -9.84 13.10
CA PRO A 106 -5.26 -10.25 11.87
C PRO A 106 -6.64 -9.62 11.75
N SER A 107 -7.06 -9.35 10.52
CA SER A 107 -8.43 -8.87 10.27
C SER A 107 -9.48 -9.93 10.60
N ASN A 108 -10.68 -9.49 10.88
CA ASN A 108 -11.82 -10.37 11.14
C ASN A 108 -12.07 -11.33 9.96
N PRO A 109 -12.57 -12.55 10.21
CA PRO A 109 -12.86 -13.53 9.14
C PRO A 109 -13.77 -12.97 8.05
N ASN A 110 -14.74 -12.14 8.42
CA ASN A 110 -15.71 -11.52 7.51
C ASN A 110 -15.06 -10.47 6.58
N ALA A 111 -13.86 -9.97 6.88
CA ALA A 111 -13.10 -9.07 6.02
C ALA A 111 -12.72 -9.67 4.66
N SER A 112 -12.90 -10.97 4.45
CA SER A 112 -12.78 -11.60 3.13
C SER A 112 -13.92 -11.23 2.17
N ASN A 113 -15.08 -10.82 2.68
CA ASN A 113 -16.26 -10.48 1.89
C ASN A 113 -16.10 -9.10 1.25
N ARG A 114 -16.17 -9.03 -0.07
CA ARG A 114 -16.13 -7.79 -0.84
C ARG A 114 -17.37 -7.66 -1.71
N TRP A 115 -17.86 -6.44 -1.82
CA TRP A 115 -19.08 -6.12 -2.53
C TRP A 115 -18.79 -5.16 -3.68
N ILE A 116 -19.56 -5.27 -4.75
CA ILE A 116 -19.56 -4.31 -5.86
C ILE A 116 -20.98 -3.79 -5.99
N SER A 117 -21.13 -2.48 -5.95
CA SER A 117 -22.39 -1.79 -6.22
C SER A 117 -22.34 -1.23 -7.64
N SER A 118 -23.29 -1.64 -8.48
CA SER A 118 -23.41 -1.18 -9.87
C SER A 118 -24.89 -1.20 -10.29
N GLY A 119 -25.37 -0.12 -10.89
CA GLY A 119 -26.77 0.00 -11.33
C GLY A 119 -27.79 -0.18 -10.19
N GLY A 120 -27.48 0.27 -9.00
CA GLY A 120 -28.36 0.16 -7.82
C GLY A 120 -28.41 -1.24 -7.18
N LYS A 121 -27.59 -2.19 -7.65
CA LYS A 121 -27.50 -3.54 -7.07
C LYS A 121 -26.15 -3.79 -6.47
N THR A 122 -26.11 -4.24 -5.21
CA THR A 122 -24.90 -4.67 -4.53
C THR A 122 -24.75 -6.19 -4.65
N THR A 123 -23.63 -6.64 -5.18
CA THR A 123 -23.34 -8.07 -5.39
C THR A 123 -22.04 -8.46 -4.74
N LYS A 124 -22.01 -9.65 -4.12
CA LYS A 124 -20.79 -10.20 -3.51
C LYS A 124 -19.82 -10.64 -4.60
N LEU A 125 -18.58 -10.15 -4.54
CA LEU A 125 -17.51 -10.57 -5.43
C LEU A 125 -16.96 -11.93 -4.96
N THR A 126 -17.11 -12.95 -5.80
CA THR A 126 -16.59 -14.29 -5.56
C THR A 126 -15.75 -14.78 -6.74
N PRO A 127 -14.76 -15.67 -6.56
CA PRO A 127 -14.03 -16.28 -7.66
C PRO A 127 -14.95 -16.95 -8.68
N TRP A 128 -16.04 -17.57 -8.22
CA TRP A 128 -17.04 -18.21 -9.06
C TRP A 128 -17.83 -17.23 -9.91
N SER A 129 -18.14 -16.03 -9.40
CA SER A 129 -18.82 -14.99 -10.16
C SER A 129 -17.98 -14.48 -11.33
N VAL A 130 -16.65 -14.55 -11.21
CA VAL A 130 -15.70 -14.19 -12.26
C VAL A 130 -15.53 -15.33 -13.26
N LEU A 131 -15.36 -16.58 -12.80
CA LEU A 131 -15.21 -17.75 -13.64
C LEU A 131 -16.44 -17.99 -14.52
N LYS A 132 -17.65 -17.79 -14.01
CA LYS A 132 -18.91 -17.91 -14.78
C LYS A 132 -18.98 -16.93 -15.96
N LYS A 133 -18.22 -15.82 -15.94
CA LYS A 133 -18.21 -14.83 -17.04
C LYS A 133 -17.42 -15.28 -18.27
N GLY A 134 -16.60 -16.33 -18.16
CA GLY A 134 -15.93 -16.98 -19.30
C GLY A 134 -14.46 -17.34 -19.02
N PRO A 135 -14.18 -18.64 -18.76
CA PRO A 135 -12.83 -19.13 -18.48
C PRO A 135 -11.86 -18.93 -19.65
N PHE A 136 -12.35 -19.07 -20.89
CA PHE A 136 -11.54 -18.86 -22.10
C PHE A 136 -11.09 -17.41 -22.26
N LYS A 137 -11.93 -16.44 -21.86
CA LYS A 137 -11.55 -15.02 -21.85
C LYS A 137 -10.41 -14.76 -20.87
N LEU A 138 -10.43 -15.38 -19.68
CA LEU A 138 -9.35 -15.29 -18.70
C LEU A 138 -8.04 -15.86 -19.24
N LEU A 139 -8.08 -17.04 -19.89
CA LEU A 139 -6.89 -17.64 -20.49
C LEU A 139 -6.29 -16.76 -21.59
N ARG A 140 -7.17 -16.16 -22.43
CA ARG A 140 -6.72 -15.19 -23.45
C ARG A 140 -6.11 -13.96 -22.80
N GLY A 141 -6.71 -13.43 -21.73
CA GLY A 141 -6.17 -12.29 -20.97
C GLY A 141 -4.79 -12.58 -20.38
N VAL A 142 -4.60 -13.74 -19.76
CA VAL A 142 -3.27 -14.16 -19.26
C VAL A 142 -2.23 -14.26 -20.38
N ARG A 143 -2.61 -14.78 -21.55
CA ARG A 143 -1.71 -14.80 -22.72
C ARG A 143 -1.37 -13.39 -23.21
N THR A 144 -2.34 -12.46 -23.18
CA THR A 144 -2.14 -11.05 -23.51
C THR A 144 -1.19 -10.41 -22.51
N GLY A 145 -1.39 -10.60 -21.21
CA GLY A 145 -0.52 -10.07 -20.16
C GLY A 145 0.94 -10.50 -20.28
N ARG A 146 1.18 -11.70 -20.85
CA ARG A 146 2.55 -12.17 -21.10
C ARG A 146 3.32 -11.38 -22.17
N LYS A 147 2.65 -10.53 -22.92
CA LYS A 147 3.30 -9.61 -23.87
C LYS A 147 4.00 -8.45 -23.16
N GLY A 148 3.57 -8.11 -21.94
CA GLY A 148 4.02 -6.96 -21.15
C GLY A 148 3.46 -5.63 -21.66
N LYS A 149 3.61 -4.59 -20.86
CA LYS A 149 3.18 -3.21 -21.20
C LYS A 149 1.68 -3.07 -21.52
N MET A 150 0.85 -3.93 -20.92
CA MET A 150 -0.60 -3.97 -21.14
C MET A 150 -1.32 -3.32 -19.95
N SER A 151 -2.50 -2.75 -20.20
CA SER A 151 -3.39 -2.31 -19.13
C SER A 151 -4.04 -3.50 -18.40
N VAL A 152 -4.52 -3.28 -17.19
CA VAL A 152 -5.31 -4.27 -16.46
C VAL A 152 -6.58 -4.66 -17.22
N ALA A 153 -7.22 -3.71 -17.91
CA ALA A 153 -8.42 -3.97 -18.75
C ALA A 153 -8.15 -4.97 -19.89
N GLU A 154 -6.96 -4.88 -20.50
CA GLU A 154 -6.56 -5.80 -21.59
C GLU A 154 -6.22 -7.20 -21.08
N VAL A 155 -5.66 -7.30 -19.88
CA VAL A 155 -5.29 -8.60 -19.25
C VAL A 155 -6.47 -9.25 -18.56
N PHE A 156 -7.37 -8.46 -17.98
CA PHE A 156 -8.54 -8.94 -17.25
C PHE A 156 -9.84 -8.48 -17.93
N PRO A 157 -10.36 -9.23 -18.91
CA PRO A 157 -11.38 -8.77 -19.85
C PRO A 157 -12.81 -8.81 -19.28
N PHE A 158 -13.00 -8.33 -18.07
CA PHE A 158 -14.29 -8.15 -17.40
C PHE A 158 -14.35 -6.74 -16.79
N PRO A 159 -14.75 -5.72 -17.58
CA PRO A 159 -14.59 -4.32 -17.21
C PRO A 159 -15.05 -3.98 -15.79
N GLY A 160 -16.29 -4.27 -15.43
CA GLY A 160 -16.80 -3.93 -14.09
C GLY A 160 -16.05 -4.59 -12.92
N VAL A 161 -15.44 -5.76 -13.12
CA VAL A 161 -14.62 -6.43 -12.09
C VAL A 161 -13.19 -5.88 -12.11
N ALA A 162 -12.64 -5.66 -13.31
CA ALA A 162 -11.32 -5.05 -13.48
C ALA A 162 -11.27 -3.66 -12.87
N ASP A 163 -12.27 -2.82 -13.15
CA ASP A 163 -12.39 -1.47 -12.59
C ASP A 163 -12.58 -1.51 -11.06
N ALA A 164 -13.43 -2.39 -10.55
CA ALA A 164 -13.56 -2.55 -9.10
C ALA A 164 -12.25 -2.95 -8.43
N MET A 165 -11.44 -3.81 -9.07
CA MET A 165 -10.15 -4.24 -8.55
C MET A 165 -9.14 -3.07 -8.53
N THR A 166 -9.05 -2.28 -9.58
CA THR A 166 -8.15 -1.13 -9.67
C THR A 166 -8.60 0.03 -8.78
N LEU A 167 -9.91 0.29 -8.68
CA LEU A 167 -10.48 1.25 -7.74
C LEU A 167 -10.09 0.93 -6.29
N GLY A 168 -10.12 -0.33 -5.90
CA GLY A 168 -9.74 -0.74 -4.54
C GLY A 168 -8.25 -0.57 -4.21
N ILE A 169 -7.38 -0.33 -5.19
CA ILE A 169 -5.93 -0.26 -5.01
C ILE A 169 -5.38 1.15 -5.32
N VAL A 170 -5.68 1.66 -6.51
CA VAL A 170 -5.18 2.96 -6.98
C VAL A 170 -6.28 4.00 -7.23
N ASN A 171 -7.52 3.63 -7.00
CA ASN A 171 -8.72 4.45 -7.20
C ASN A 171 -8.85 5.01 -8.63
N ASP A 172 -8.51 4.20 -9.63
CA ASP A 172 -8.63 4.53 -11.05
C ASP A 172 -9.22 3.35 -11.83
N VAL A 173 -9.63 3.61 -13.07
CA VAL A 173 -10.19 2.60 -13.97
C VAL A 173 -9.11 1.66 -14.51
N SER A 174 -9.47 0.43 -14.81
CA SER A 174 -8.54 -0.62 -15.21
C SER A 174 -7.81 -0.35 -16.54
N ALA A 175 -8.37 0.50 -17.39
CA ALA A 175 -7.74 0.92 -18.64
C ALA A 175 -6.50 1.81 -18.42
N ASN A 176 -6.43 2.53 -17.31
CA ASN A 176 -5.36 3.47 -16.98
C ASN A 176 -4.25 2.84 -16.14
N VAL A 177 -4.35 1.55 -15.77
CA VAL A 177 -3.44 0.91 -14.82
C VAL A 177 -2.61 -0.17 -15.50
N ASP A 178 -1.30 -0.09 -15.34
CA ASP A 178 -0.33 -1.06 -15.86
C ASP A 178 -0.54 -2.45 -15.20
N ALA A 179 -0.73 -3.47 -16.02
CA ALA A 179 -0.86 -4.84 -15.55
C ALA A 179 0.44 -5.38 -14.94
N ASP A 180 1.60 -4.95 -15.42
CA ASP A 180 2.90 -5.31 -14.84
C ASP A 180 3.05 -4.76 -13.43
N PHE A 181 2.47 -3.58 -13.16
CA PHE A 181 2.41 -2.99 -11.83
C PHE A 181 1.49 -3.77 -10.88
N LEU A 182 0.26 -4.06 -11.31
CA LEU A 182 -0.78 -4.59 -10.43
C LEU A 182 -0.78 -6.12 -10.36
N MET A 183 -0.42 -6.80 -11.44
CA MET A 183 -0.56 -8.24 -11.64
C MET A 183 0.77 -8.90 -12.07
N PRO A 184 1.93 -8.58 -11.48
CA PRO A 184 3.22 -9.07 -11.95
C PRO A 184 3.34 -10.60 -11.91
N SER A 185 2.52 -11.27 -11.10
CA SER A 185 2.49 -12.74 -11.00
C SER A 185 1.90 -13.44 -12.24
N ILE A 186 1.12 -12.73 -13.06
CA ILE A 186 0.51 -13.30 -14.28
C ILE A 186 1.08 -12.71 -15.58
N THR A 187 1.80 -11.59 -15.49
CA THR A 187 2.55 -11.01 -16.60
C THR A 187 3.94 -11.62 -16.72
N ARG A 188 4.75 -11.19 -17.68
CA ARG A 188 6.18 -11.56 -17.78
C ARG A 188 7.12 -10.55 -17.10
N PHE A 189 6.56 -9.65 -16.33
CA PHE A 189 7.35 -8.62 -15.66
C PHE A 189 8.34 -9.24 -14.65
N GLY A 190 9.58 -8.72 -14.65
CA GLY A 190 10.64 -9.14 -13.73
C GLY A 190 11.46 -10.35 -14.23
N ALA A 191 12.59 -10.59 -13.58
CA ALA A 191 13.58 -11.58 -13.97
C ALA A 191 13.17 -13.03 -13.64
N SER A 192 12.40 -13.23 -12.57
CA SER A 192 12.02 -14.56 -12.10
C SER A 192 10.69 -15.02 -12.69
N PRO A 193 10.50 -16.30 -12.99
CA PRO A 193 9.21 -16.82 -13.42
C PRO A 193 8.16 -16.67 -12.31
N PRO A 194 6.89 -16.42 -12.66
CA PRO A 194 5.82 -16.28 -11.66
C PRO A 194 5.64 -17.59 -10.88
N GLN A 195 5.60 -17.46 -9.56
CA GLN A 195 5.34 -18.60 -8.67
C GLN A 195 3.85 -18.74 -8.38
N LYS A 196 3.41 -19.97 -8.13
CA LYS A 196 2.02 -20.23 -7.72
C LYS A 196 1.78 -19.70 -6.32
N TRP A 197 0.70 -18.94 -6.13
CA TRP A 197 0.31 -18.42 -4.81
C TRP A 197 0.23 -19.50 -3.72
N SER A 198 -0.24 -20.69 -4.06
CA SER A 198 -0.27 -21.82 -3.13
C SER A 198 1.13 -22.22 -2.62
N THR A 199 2.15 -22.10 -3.46
CA THR A 199 3.55 -22.36 -3.08
C THR A 199 4.05 -21.27 -2.13
N ILE A 200 3.80 -20.01 -2.45
CA ILE A 200 4.16 -18.86 -1.62
C ILE A 200 3.48 -19.00 -0.25
N LYS A 201 2.16 -19.20 -0.23
CA LYS A 201 1.37 -19.36 1.01
C LYS A 201 1.91 -20.50 1.89
N ARG A 202 2.21 -21.66 1.30
CA ARG A 202 2.76 -22.81 2.04
C ARG A 202 4.12 -22.49 2.65
N ARG A 203 4.98 -21.80 1.95
CA ARG A 203 6.28 -21.36 2.47
C ARG A 203 6.09 -20.38 3.62
N MET A 204 5.24 -19.36 3.46
CA MET A 204 4.94 -18.39 4.50
C MET A 204 4.43 -19.08 5.77
N GLN A 205 3.47 -19.98 5.66
CA GLN A 205 2.92 -20.72 6.80
C GLN A 205 3.96 -21.56 7.55
N ARG A 206 4.94 -22.12 6.86
CA ARG A 206 6.03 -22.86 7.48
C ARG A 206 7.01 -21.97 8.24
N THR A 207 7.16 -20.74 7.80
CA THR A 207 8.15 -19.79 8.32
C THR A 207 7.61 -18.97 9.47
N TYR A 208 6.35 -18.59 9.38
CA TYR A 208 5.66 -17.72 10.34
C TYR A 208 4.31 -18.31 10.75
N PRO A 209 4.33 -19.43 11.49
CA PRO A 209 3.08 -20.03 11.98
C PRO A 209 2.27 -19.08 12.87
N LEU A 210 2.94 -18.15 13.56
CA LEU A 210 2.31 -17.16 14.44
C LEU A 210 1.64 -16.01 13.69
N PHE A 211 2.06 -15.74 12.46
CA PHE A 211 1.57 -14.64 11.63
C PHE A 211 0.90 -15.09 10.34
N ALA A 212 0.62 -16.37 10.21
CA ALA A 212 -0.24 -16.80 9.11
C ALA A 212 -1.63 -16.20 9.37
N PRO A 213 -2.03 -15.09 8.70
CA PRO A 213 -3.32 -14.52 8.98
C PRO A 213 -4.39 -15.49 8.57
N GLU A 214 -5.32 -15.63 9.43
CA GLU A 214 -6.56 -16.36 9.22
C GLU A 214 -7.38 -15.77 8.04
N PRO A 215 -8.49 -16.35 7.68
CA PRO A 215 -9.21 -16.12 6.43
C PRO A 215 -9.50 -14.69 5.98
N GLY A 216 -9.34 -13.67 6.80
CA GLY A 216 -9.40 -12.27 6.38
C GLY A 216 -8.19 -11.82 5.55
N SER A 217 -7.05 -12.49 5.73
CA SER A 217 -5.75 -12.32 5.03
C SER A 217 -5.13 -10.93 5.03
N THR A 218 -5.53 -10.04 5.89
CA THR A 218 -4.87 -8.77 6.16
C THR A 218 -4.67 -8.62 7.66
N ALA A 219 -3.76 -7.73 8.07
CA ALA A 219 -3.54 -7.41 9.47
C ALA A 219 -3.24 -5.92 9.63
N SER A 220 -3.57 -5.36 10.80
CA SER A 220 -3.36 -3.97 11.14
C SER A 220 -2.99 -3.84 12.61
N PHE A 221 -2.53 -2.66 13.01
CA PHE A 221 -2.20 -2.38 14.40
C PHE A 221 -3.43 -1.90 15.19
N VAL A 222 -3.43 -2.15 16.47
CA VAL A 222 -4.49 -1.69 17.39
C VAL A 222 -4.70 -0.18 17.32
N GLY A 223 -3.61 0.59 17.28
CA GLY A 223 -3.61 2.05 17.14
C GLY A 223 -3.63 2.57 15.69
N GLY A 224 -3.94 1.72 14.70
CA GLY A 224 -3.86 2.10 13.28
C GLY A 224 -2.48 1.93 12.68
N MET A 225 -2.38 2.15 11.38
CA MET A 225 -1.13 1.93 10.63
C MET A 225 -0.02 2.93 10.97
N GLN A 226 -0.35 4.10 11.52
CA GLN A 226 0.60 5.08 12.03
C GLN A 226 1.54 4.48 13.08
N THR A 227 1.07 3.54 13.89
CA THR A 227 1.87 2.83 14.91
C THR A 227 3.18 2.26 14.35
N LEU A 228 3.18 1.78 13.10
CA LEU A 228 4.39 1.25 12.46
C LEU A 228 5.44 2.36 12.24
N VAL A 229 4.99 3.50 11.77
CA VAL A 229 5.84 4.65 11.43
C VAL A 229 6.40 5.27 12.70
N ASP A 230 5.57 5.48 13.71
CA ASP A 230 5.98 6.03 15.01
C ASP A 230 7.05 5.15 15.65
N ARG A 231 6.87 3.83 15.60
CA ARG A 231 7.86 2.90 16.16
C ARG A 231 9.17 2.89 15.36
N LEU A 232 9.12 3.04 14.03
CA LEU A 232 10.32 3.18 13.21
C LEU A 232 11.11 4.42 13.60
N VAL A 233 10.43 5.55 13.76
CA VAL A 233 11.08 6.81 14.16
C VAL A 233 11.66 6.69 15.56
N GLU A 234 10.94 6.11 16.51
CA GLU A 234 11.45 5.84 17.86
C GLU A 234 12.72 4.98 17.82
N ARG A 235 12.73 3.91 17.03
CA ARG A 235 13.89 3.03 16.88
C ARG A 235 15.08 3.71 16.20
N LEU A 236 14.82 4.53 15.19
CA LEU A 236 15.88 5.33 14.54
C LEU A 236 16.51 6.32 15.53
N GLY A 237 15.71 6.97 16.38
CA GLY A 237 16.20 7.88 17.41
C GLY A 237 17.04 7.22 18.52
N GLN A 238 17.02 5.88 18.61
CA GLN A 238 17.85 5.11 19.56
C GLN A 238 19.21 4.68 18.97
N LEU A 239 19.47 4.96 17.68
CA LEU A 239 20.70 4.58 16.99
C LEU A 239 21.65 5.76 16.90
N ASP A 240 22.86 5.63 17.44
CA ASP A 240 23.86 6.69 17.50
C ASP A 240 24.41 7.11 16.13
N ASN A 241 24.26 6.25 15.13
CA ASN A 241 24.72 6.46 13.76
C ASN A 241 23.62 7.03 12.82
N VAL A 242 22.50 7.52 13.36
CA VAL A 242 21.39 8.09 12.59
C VAL A 242 21.17 9.56 12.92
N GLU A 243 21.08 10.37 11.88
CA GLU A 243 20.66 11.77 11.95
C GLU A 243 19.35 11.92 11.15
N VAL A 244 18.34 12.58 11.73
CA VAL A 244 17.07 12.89 11.05
C VAL A 244 16.91 14.40 10.96
N ALA A 245 16.70 14.92 9.75
CA ALA A 245 16.50 16.35 9.51
C ALA A 245 15.19 16.60 8.74
N PHE A 246 14.30 17.39 9.35
CA PHE A 246 13.02 17.81 8.77
C PHE A 246 13.12 19.21 8.16
N GLY A 247 12.19 19.54 7.25
CA GLY A 247 12.16 20.83 6.56
C GLY A 247 13.29 21.00 5.54
N VAL A 248 13.94 19.93 5.14
CA VAL A 248 15.03 19.92 4.16
C VAL A 248 14.52 19.52 2.80
N ASP A 249 14.32 20.51 1.93
CA ASP A 249 13.98 20.27 0.52
C ASP A 249 15.26 19.99 -0.27
N VAL A 250 15.28 18.86 -0.97
CA VAL A 250 16.41 18.40 -1.78
C VAL A 250 16.00 18.37 -3.24
N ASP A 251 16.67 19.16 -4.08
CA ASP A 251 16.31 19.31 -5.50
C ASP A 251 16.57 18.03 -6.30
N SER A 252 17.74 17.40 -6.07
CA SER A 252 18.11 16.19 -6.78
C SER A 252 19.17 15.39 -6.03
N PRO A 253 19.33 14.08 -6.33
CA PRO A 253 20.39 13.25 -5.76
C PRO A 253 21.78 13.78 -6.06
N HIS A 254 22.02 14.33 -7.25
CA HIS A 254 23.32 14.88 -7.66
C HIS A 254 23.65 16.15 -6.90
N ALA A 255 22.70 17.09 -6.79
CA ALA A 255 22.88 18.32 -6.03
C ALA A 255 23.16 18.03 -4.55
N LEU A 256 22.48 17.04 -3.96
CA LEU A 256 22.73 16.61 -2.59
C LEU A 256 24.14 16.03 -2.44
N ALA A 257 24.54 15.12 -3.33
CA ALA A 257 25.85 14.48 -3.30
C ALA A 257 26.98 15.52 -3.43
N GLU A 258 26.85 16.47 -4.34
CA GLU A 258 27.79 17.60 -4.51
C GLU A 258 27.88 18.46 -3.25
N ALA A 259 26.73 18.90 -2.72
CA ALA A 259 26.66 19.74 -1.51
C ALA A 259 27.24 19.06 -0.26
N LYS A 260 27.18 17.72 -0.20
CA LYS A 260 27.70 16.94 0.94
C LYS A 260 29.08 16.36 0.71
N GLY A 261 29.67 16.53 -0.50
CA GLY A 261 30.99 16.02 -0.84
C GLY A 261 31.08 14.49 -0.86
N VAL A 262 30.01 13.80 -1.25
CA VAL A 262 29.93 12.34 -1.27
C VAL A 262 29.65 11.84 -2.70
N PRO A 263 29.97 10.58 -3.03
CA PRO A 263 29.53 9.97 -4.29
C PRO A 263 27.99 9.91 -4.36
N VAL A 264 27.43 10.12 -5.56
CA VAL A 264 25.98 10.06 -5.77
C VAL A 264 25.42 8.65 -5.45
N SER A 265 26.23 7.61 -5.54
CA SER A 265 25.92 6.25 -5.14
C SER A 265 25.59 6.12 -3.64
N SER A 266 26.01 7.07 -2.81
CA SER A 266 25.68 7.13 -1.36
C SER A 266 24.26 7.68 -1.10
N VAL A 267 23.52 8.07 -2.15
CA VAL A 267 22.17 8.62 -2.00
C VAL A 267 21.13 7.53 -2.27
N VAL A 268 20.18 7.40 -1.33
CA VAL A 268 18.96 6.60 -1.47
C VAL A 268 17.77 7.54 -1.61
N TRP A 269 17.15 7.54 -2.76
CA TRP A 269 16.05 8.45 -3.07
C TRP A 269 14.70 7.76 -2.94
N CYS A 270 13.93 8.12 -1.90
CA CYS A 270 12.62 7.57 -1.59
C CYS A 270 11.47 8.54 -1.87
N ALA A 271 11.78 9.71 -2.43
CA ALA A 271 10.82 10.71 -2.86
C ALA A 271 10.53 10.62 -4.37
N PRO A 272 9.47 11.27 -4.88
CA PRO A 272 9.28 11.42 -6.32
C PRO A 272 10.50 12.08 -6.97
N LEU A 273 10.98 11.53 -8.09
CA LEU A 273 12.10 12.09 -8.84
C LEU A 273 11.62 12.54 -10.22
N GLY A 274 11.87 13.81 -10.55
CA GLY A 274 11.49 14.38 -11.83
C GLY A 274 9.97 14.47 -12.01
N ARG A 275 9.49 14.01 -13.17
CA ARG A 275 8.04 13.95 -13.44
C ARG A 275 7.46 12.75 -12.68
N PRO A 276 6.57 12.97 -11.70
CA PRO A 276 5.78 11.88 -11.14
C PRO A 276 4.97 11.21 -12.26
N PRO A 277 4.39 10.00 -12.05
CA PRO A 277 3.42 9.44 -12.97
C PRO A 277 2.46 10.53 -13.42
N GLU A 278 2.22 10.67 -14.71
CA GLU A 278 1.42 11.77 -15.29
C GLU A 278 0.01 11.83 -14.71
N HIS A 279 -0.42 10.72 -14.11
CA HIS A 279 -1.73 10.58 -13.50
C HIS A 279 -1.63 10.32 -12.00
N PHE A 280 -2.35 11.13 -11.26
CA PHE A 280 -2.65 10.90 -9.86
C PHE A 280 -4.16 10.91 -9.68
N THR A 281 -4.67 9.97 -8.91
CA THR A 281 -6.01 10.07 -8.37
C THR A 281 -5.97 10.91 -7.11
N HIS A 282 -6.73 11.99 -7.11
CA HIS A 282 -6.96 12.82 -5.93
C HIS A 282 -8.33 12.50 -5.35
N LEU A 283 -8.40 12.28 -4.06
CA LEU A 283 -9.67 11.97 -3.39
C LEU A 283 -9.70 12.51 -1.96
N ASP A 284 -10.89 12.89 -1.54
CA ASP A 284 -11.21 13.15 -0.15
C ASP A 284 -11.54 11.84 0.56
N VAL A 285 -11.14 11.74 1.82
CA VAL A 285 -11.43 10.62 2.70
C VAL A 285 -12.31 11.10 3.84
N TYR A 286 -13.42 10.37 4.07
CA TYR A 286 -14.36 10.68 5.14
C TYR A 286 -14.44 9.51 6.13
N ALA A 287 -14.44 9.82 7.42
CA ALA A 287 -14.88 8.92 8.49
C ALA A 287 -16.37 9.13 8.71
N VAL A 288 -17.13 8.05 8.70
CA VAL A 288 -18.60 8.12 8.85
C VAL A 288 -19.03 7.07 9.87
N GLY A 289 -19.64 7.53 10.96
CA GLY A 289 -20.11 6.70 12.06
C GLY A 289 -21.63 6.60 12.09
N TYR A 290 -22.12 5.41 12.38
CA TYR A 290 -23.54 5.14 12.60
C TYR A 290 -23.75 4.30 13.86
N SER A 291 -24.95 4.31 14.42
CA SER A 291 -25.33 3.32 15.42
C SER A 291 -25.39 1.90 14.80
N ASN A 292 -25.19 0.88 15.61
CA ASN A 292 -25.35 -0.49 15.16
C ASN A 292 -26.79 -0.78 14.70
N ALA A 293 -27.78 -0.19 15.37
CA ALA A 293 -29.19 -0.34 15.02
C ALA A 293 -29.50 0.19 13.62
N ASP A 294 -28.96 1.36 13.25
CA ASP A 294 -29.19 1.95 11.93
C ASP A 294 -28.53 1.14 10.81
N THR A 295 -27.48 0.41 11.11
CA THR A 295 -26.68 -0.35 10.15
C THR A 295 -26.82 -1.87 10.24
N GLU A 296 -27.84 -2.38 10.94
CA GLU A 296 -28.07 -3.82 11.10
C GLU A 296 -28.22 -4.57 9.77
N ASN A 297 -28.81 -3.89 8.75
CA ASN A 297 -29.01 -4.43 7.41
C ASN A 297 -27.81 -4.21 6.48
N VAL A 298 -26.75 -3.52 6.90
CA VAL A 298 -25.54 -3.34 6.11
C VAL A 298 -24.70 -4.62 6.21
N ALA A 299 -24.48 -5.26 5.08
CA ALA A 299 -23.76 -6.52 5.01
C ALA A 299 -22.34 -6.39 5.58
N VAL A 300 -21.98 -7.31 6.49
CA VAL A 300 -20.66 -7.34 7.13
C VAL A 300 -19.58 -7.78 6.14
N GLY A 301 -18.48 -7.04 6.07
CA GLY A 301 -17.38 -7.38 5.16
C GLY A 301 -16.27 -6.33 5.10
N TYR A 302 -15.41 -6.45 4.09
CA TYR A 302 -14.32 -5.50 3.86
C TYR A 302 -14.84 -4.13 3.42
N GLY A 303 -15.84 -4.14 2.56
CA GLY A 303 -16.42 -2.93 2.00
C GLY A 303 -17.06 -3.12 0.64
N THR A 304 -17.58 -2.03 0.12
CA THR A 304 -18.29 -1.95 -1.16
C THR A 304 -17.53 -1.05 -2.12
N LEU A 305 -17.17 -1.56 -3.29
CA LEU A 305 -16.58 -0.80 -4.39
C LEU A 305 -17.69 -0.33 -5.33
N ILE A 306 -17.56 0.90 -5.82
CA ILE A 306 -18.57 1.57 -6.65
C ILE A 306 -17.88 2.05 -7.95
N PRO A 307 -17.78 1.16 -8.96
CA PRO A 307 -17.13 1.49 -10.23
C PRO A 307 -17.94 2.48 -11.09
N ASP A 308 -19.22 2.66 -10.79
CA ASP A 308 -20.07 3.64 -11.47
C ASP A 308 -19.54 5.05 -11.25
N SER A 309 -19.05 5.69 -12.32
CA SER A 309 -18.48 7.04 -12.29
C SER A 309 -19.50 8.15 -12.02
N THR A 310 -20.80 7.84 -12.15
CA THR A 310 -21.89 8.80 -11.82
C THR A 310 -22.12 8.92 -10.30
N SER A 311 -21.63 7.94 -9.52
CA SER A 311 -21.64 8.02 -8.06
C SER A 311 -20.56 8.99 -7.58
N PRO A 312 -20.83 9.90 -6.63
CA PRO A 312 -19.82 10.81 -6.07
C PRO A 312 -18.74 10.11 -5.27
N ILE A 313 -19.01 8.89 -4.77
CA ILE A 313 -18.04 8.07 -4.03
C ILE A 313 -17.61 6.85 -4.85
N SER A 314 -16.35 6.44 -4.72
CA SER A 314 -15.79 5.27 -5.41
C SER A 314 -15.82 4.00 -4.57
N GLY A 315 -16.05 4.12 -3.28
CA GLY A 315 -16.17 2.98 -2.39
C GLY A 315 -16.34 3.37 -0.93
N VAL A 316 -16.75 2.36 -0.16
CA VAL A 316 -16.93 2.43 1.29
C VAL A 316 -16.20 1.25 1.90
N LEU A 317 -15.22 1.49 2.78
CA LEU A 317 -14.64 0.46 3.62
C LEU A 317 -15.40 0.37 4.93
N HIS A 318 -15.56 -0.84 5.42
CA HIS A 318 -16.26 -1.11 6.68
C HIS A 318 -15.22 -1.28 7.80
N GLU A 319 -14.68 -0.16 8.30
CA GLU A 319 -13.55 -0.16 9.22
C GLU A 319 -13.81 -1.00 10.47
N SER A 320 -15.00 -0.91 11.07
CA SER A 320 -15.36 -1.73 12.24
C SER A 320 -15.49 -3.23 11.94
N ASP A 321 -15.80 -3.60 10.69
CA ASP A 321 -15.93 -5.00 10.32
C ASP A 321 -14.58 -5.65 9.96
N VAL A 322 -13.64 -4.85 9.46
CA VAL A 322 -12.33 -5.33 9.01
C VAL A 322 -11.38 -5.57 10.18
N HIS A 323 -11.33 -4.65 11.13
CA HIS A 323 -10.34 -4.66 12.19
C HIS A 323 -10.81 -5.46 13.41
N ALA A 324 -9.91 -6.24 14.00
CA ALA A 324 -10.16 -6.96 15.24
C ALA A 324 -10.16 -6.03 16.46
N SER A 325 -9.45 -4.89 16.38
CA SER A 325 -9.51 -3.84 17.40
C SER A 325 -10.68 -2.90 17.15
N PRO A 326 -11.30 -2.34 18.21
CA PRO A 326 -12.36 -1.34 18.06
C PRO A 326 -11.91 -0.15 17.21
N ARG A 327 -12.79 0.30 16.32
CA ARG A 327 -12.61 1.49 15.46
C ARG A 327 -13.67 2.55 15.70
N ALA A 328 -14.63 2.26 16.57
CA ALA A 328 -15.74 3.11 16.92
C ALA A 328 -16.10 2.91 18.40
N PRO A 329 -16.81 3.86 19.04
CA PRO A 329 -17.39 3.68 20.35
C PRO A 329 -18.32 2.46 20.41
N ALA A 330 -18.50 1.90 21.60
CA ALA A 330 -19.41 0.78 21.81
C ALA A 330 -20.83 1.09 21.27
N GLY A 331 -21.40 0.15 20.54
CA GLY A 331 -22.72 0.32 19.93
C GLY A 331 -22.73 1.08 18.60
N HIS A 332 -21.54 1.38 18.04
CA HIS A 332 -21.42 2.08 16.76
C HIS A 332 -20.55 1.31 15.75
N ARG A 333 -20.71 1.66 14.47
CA ARG A 333 -19.87 1.18 13.36
C ARG A 333 -19.26 2.37 12.63
N LEU A 334 -17.99 2.23 12.26
CA LEU A 334 -17.25 3.18 11.46
C LEU A 334 -17.10 2.67 10.03
N PHE A 335 -17.33 3.59 9.09
CA PHE A 335 -17.12 3.41 7.67
C PHE A 335 -16.16 4.48 7.15
N ARG A 336 -15.32 4.12 6.19
CA ARG A 336 -14.44 5.07 5.51
C ARG A 336 -14.86 5.21 4.06
N LEU A 337 -15.13 6.43 3.62
CA LEU A 337 -15.54 6.74 2.25
C LEU A 337 -14.40 7.34 1.46
N MET A 338 -14.41 7.06 0.17
CA MET A 338 -13.49 7.63 -0.80
C MET A 338 -14.29 8.44 -1.84
N ALA A 339 -14.04 9.76 -1.91
CA ALA A 339 -14.70 10.68 -2.82
C ALA A 339 -13.66 11.26 -3.82
N PRO A 340 -13.51 10.66 -5.02
CA PRO A 340 -12.54 11.12 -6.01
C PRO A 340 -12.88 12.51 -6.55
N HIS A 341 -11.90 13.42 -6.62
CA HIS A 341 -12.09 14.75 -7.15
C HIS A 341 -12.58 14.76 -8.62
N ALA A 342 -12.16 13.75 -9.40
CA ALA A 342 -12.63 13.57 -10.77
C ALA A 342 -14.15 13.37 -10.89
N ARG A 343 -14.81 12.95 -9.80
CA ARG A 343 -16.27 12.76 -9.74
C ARG A 343 -17.01 14.03 -9.29
N LYS A 344 -16.28 15.12 -9.04
CA LYS A 344 -16.81 16.43 -8.64
C LYS A 344 -17.80 16.35 -7.46
N ALA A 345 -17.49 15.48 -6.49
CA ALA A 345 -18.32 15.28 -5.33
C ALA A 345 -18.39 16.55 -4.47
N THR A 346 -19.56 16.86 -3.97
CA THR A 346 -19.79 17.84 -2.92
C THR A 346 -20.16 17.09 -1.64
N GLU A 347 -19.95 17.69 -0.47
CA GLU A 347 -20.34 17.07 0.80
C GLU A 347 -21.81 16.64 0.79
N ALA A 348 -22.71 17.48 0.25
CA ALA A 348 -24.13 17.16 0.12
C ALA A 348 -24.36 15.91 -0.76
N SER A 349 -23.61 15.78 -1.88
CA SER A 349 -23.74 14.63 -2.77
C SER A 349 -23.15 13.36 -2.15
N VAL A 350 -22.08 13.48 -1.37
CA VAL A 350 -21.51 12.38 -0.60
C VAL A 350 -22.51 11.89 0.44
N LYS A 351 -23.10 12.79 1.25
CA LYS A 351 -24.15 12.44 2.23
C LYS A 351 -25.36 11.78 1.57
N ALA A 352 -25.82 12.31 0.44
CA ALA A 352 -26.93 11.69 -0.31
C ALA A 352 -26.60 10.27 -0.82
N SER A 353 -25.32 9.98 -1.11
CA SER A 353 -24.88 8.64 -1.53
C SER A 353 -24.92 7.64 -0.40
N LEU A 354 -24.71 8.06 0.86
CA LEU A 354 -24.75 7.20 2.04
C LEU A 354 -26.11 6.52 2.18
N LYS A 355 -27.19 7.27 1.95
CA LYS A 355 -28.56 6.74 2.00
C LYS A 355 -28.81 5.59 1.02
N LYS A 356 -28.10 5.61 -0.12
CA LYS A 356 -28.21 4.56 -1.14
C LYS A 356 -27.30 3.36 -0.88
N VAL A 357 -26.16 3.58 -0.22
CA VAL A 357 -25.09 2.55 -0.11
C VAL A 357 -25.07 1.90 1.27
N LEU A 358 -25.43 2.65 2.31
CA LEU A 358 -25.43 2.18 3.70
C LEU A 358 -26.86 2.12 4.29
N CYS A 359 -27.41 3.25 4.70
CA CYS A 359 -28.72 3.30 5.34
C CYS A 359 -29.35 4.71 5.22
N GLU A 360 -30.65 4.81 5.45
CA GLU A 360 -31.39 6.08 5.38
C GLU A 360 -31.16 7.01 6.59
N ALA A 361 -30.61 6.49 7.69
CA ALA A 361 -30.34 7.28 8.89
C ALA A 361 -29.28 8.35 8.64
N GLU A 362 -29.31 9.41 9.42
CA GLU A 362 -28.24 10.40 9.43
C GLU A 362 -27.05 9.87 10.26
N PRO A 363 -25.81 10.06 9.81
CA PRO A 363 -24.64 9.61 10.53
C PRO A 363 -24.46 10.40 11.85
N VAL A 364 -24.00 9.72 12.89
CA VAL A 364 -23.62 10.34 14.18
C VAL A 364 -22.23 10.97 14.11
N LEU A 365 -21.42 10.55 13.15
CA LEU A 365 -20.13 11.14 12.79
C LEU A 365 -20.07 11.28 11.28
N PHE A 366 -19.70 12.45 10.80
CA PHE A 366 -19.38 12.69 9.39
C PHE A 366 -18.25 13.70 9.31
N GLU A 367 -17.03 13.24 9.10
CA GLU A 367 -15.82 14.05 9.16
C GLU A 367 -14.93 13.82 7.94
N LYS A 368 -14.47 14.89 7.29
CA LYS A 368 -13.41 14.80 6.29
C LYS A 368 -12.08 14.66 7.02
N ILE A 369 -11.51 13.46 7.01
CA ILE A 369 -10.31 13.13 7.77
C ILE A 369 -9.00 13.32 6.99
N GLY A 370 -9.06 13.63 5.70
CA GLY A 370 -7.88 13.93 4.91
C GLY A 370 -8.11 13.88 3.41
N GLU A 371 -7.03 14.16 2.70
CA GLU A 371 -6.95 14.05 1.25
C GLU A 371 -5.86 13.04 0.86
N ARG A 372 -6.09 12.34 -0.25
CA ARG A 372 -5.10 11.41 -0.76
C ARG A 372 -4.76 11.71 -2.20
N ARG A 373 -3.47 11.58 -2.48
CA ARG A 373 -2.91 11.61 -3.81
C ARG A 373 -2.28 10.25 -4.09
N ILE A 374 -2.95 9.43 -4.90
CA ILE A 374 -2.50 8.08 -5.22
C ILE A 374 -1.90 8.08 -6.62
N PRO A 375 -0.63 7.67 -6.81
CA PRO A 375 -0.07 7.54 -8.14
C PRO A 375 -0.77 6.43 -8.92
N CYS A 376 -1.12 6.73 -10.16
CA CYS A 376 -1.62 5.75 -11.12
C CYS A 376 -0.58 5.55 -12.22
N TYR A 377 -0.22 4.31 -12.50
CA TYR A 377 0.84 3.97 -13.43
C TYR A 377 0.25 3.56 -14.77
N PRO A 378 0.45 4.34 -15.85
CA PRO A 378 -0.06 4.00 -17.18
C PRO A 378 0.63 2.74 -17.73
N SER A 379 -0.02 2.11 -18.71
CA SER A 379 0.50 0.90 -19.35
C SER A 379 1.95 1.07 -19.81
N GLY A 380 2.82 0.14 -19.44
CA GLY A 380 4.24 0.17 -19.75
C GLY A 380 5.10 0.98 -18.76
N TYR A 381 4.51 1.58 -17.73
CA TYR A 381 5.26 2.34 -16.72
C TYR A 381 6.34 1.50 -16.06
N MET A 382 6.01 0.30 -15.58
CA MET A 382 6.97 -0.56 -14.89
C MET A 382 8.14 -0.96 -15.79
N ALA A 383 7.87 -1.20 -17.08
CA ALA A 383 8.92 -1.48 -18.05
C ALA A 383 9.82 -0.26 -18.33
N SER A 384 9.28 0.95 -18.18
CA SER A 384 10.07 2.19 -18.35
C SER A 384 11.01 2.47 -17.18
N LEU A 385 10.77 1.83 -16.02
CA LEU A 385 11.64 1.96 -14.85
C LEU A 385 12.87 1.04 -14.89
N ASP A 386 12.96 0.14 -15.87
CA ASP A 386 14.11 -0.77 -16.01
C ASP A 386 15.39 0.03 -16.29
N VAL A 387 16.14 0.28 -15.25
CA VAL A 387 17.40 1.03 -15.30
C VAL A 387 18.51 0.09 -14.87
N HIS A 388 19.32 -0.33 -15.83
CA HIS A 388 20.54 -1.06 -15.52
C HIS A 388 21.56 -0.10 -14.86
N GLN A 389 22.10 -0.52 -13.72
CA GLN A 389 23.16 0.19 -12.98
C GLN A 389 22.83 1.68 -12.70
N PRO A 390 21.84 1.98 -11.85
CA PRO A 390 21.52 3.36 -11.52
C PRO A 390 22.68 4.03 -10.77
N ALA A 391 22.93 5.30 -11.08
CA ALA A 391 23.98 6.09 -10.40
C ALA A 391 23.73 6.27 -8.90
N PHE A 392 22.45 6.26 -8.47
CA PHE A 392 21.99 6.33 -7.09
C PHE A 392 20.83 5.34 -6.87
N THR A 393 20.60 4.98 -5.63
CA THR A 393 19.53 4.04 -5.28
C THR A 393 18.16 4.74 -5.31
N ARG A 394 17.18 4.08 -5.92
CA ARG A 394 15.77 4.54 -6.00
C ARG A 394 14.88 3.55 -5.29
N ALA A 395 14.00 4.05 -4.44
CA ALA A 395 13.07 3.21 -3.69
C ALA A 395 11.73 3.92 -3.44
N GLY A 396 10.77 3.14 -2.96
CA GLY A 396 9.44 3.63 -2.60
C GLY A 396 8.37 3.26 -3.62
N TRP A 397 7.16 3.73 -3.36
CA TRP A 397 5.97 3.30 -4.11
C TRP A 397 6.01 3.56 -5.62
N PHE A 398 6.84 4.50 -6.10
CA PHE A 398 7.05 4.71 -7.53
C PHE A 398 7.77 3.54 -8.21
N TYR A 399 8.48 2.72 -7.45
CA TYR A 399 9.28 1.59 -7.94
C TYR A 399 8.72 0.26 -7.44
N SER A 400 8.37 0.17 -6.15
CA SER A 400 7.85 -1.06 -5.54
C SER A 400 6.35 -1.26 -5.72
N GLY A 401 5.60 -0.18 -5.90
CA GLY A 401 4.14 -0.15 -5.92
C GLY A 401 3.51 0.36 -4.62
N VAL A 402 2.23 0.71 -4.68
CA VAL A 402 1.51 1.41 -3.59
C VAL A 402 1.20 0.56 -2.35
N SER A 403 1.54 -0.71 -2.32
CA SER A 403 1.32 -1.55 -1.14
C SER A 403 2.43 -1.37 -0.12
N VAL A 404 2.10 -1.16 1.14
CA VAL A 404 3.06 -1.13 2.27
C VAL A 404 3.93 -2.39 2.31
N THR A 405 3.35 -3.53 1.97
CA THR A 405 4.07 -4.80 1.89
C THR A 405 5.18 -4.78 0.83
N HIS A 406 4.90 -4.19 -0.34
CA HIS A 406 5.89 -4.07 -1.41
C HIS A 406 7.00 -3.09 -1.04
N VAL A 407 6.64 -1.96 -0.45
CA VAL A 407 7.58 -0.93 0.01
C VAL A 407 8.54 -1.51 1.05
N VAL A 408 8.03 -2.24 2.04
CA VAL A 408 8.87 -2.88 3.06
C VAL A 408 9.73 -3.99 2.46
N ALA A 409 9.18 -4.81 1.56
CA ALA A 409 9.96 -5.87 0.91
C ALA A 409 11.12 -5.32 0.07
N GLU A 410 10.92 -4.20 -0.63
CA GLU A 410 11.99 -3.49 -1.34
C GLU A 410 13.06 -2.97 -0.35
N ALA A 411 12.65 -2.33 0.73
CA ALA A 411 13.55 -1.80 1.75
C ALA A 411 14.40 -2.91 2.42
N GLU A 412 13.79 -4.05 2.73
CA GLU A 412 14.48 -5.24 3.24
C GLU A 412 15.55 -5.76 2.25
N ARG A 413 15.21 -5.80 0.96
CA ARG A 413 16.13 -6.23 -0.10
C ARG A 413 17.30 -5.25 -0.28
N ILE A 414 17.06 -3.95 -0.12
CA ILE A 414 18.13 -2.92 -0.14
C ILE A 414 19.02 -3.10 1.08
N GLY A 415 18.44 -3.14 2.29
CA GLY A 415 19.20 -3.35 3.52
C GLY A 415 20.00 -4.66 3.55
N ALA A 416 19.55 -5.70 2.84
CA ALA A 416 20.27 -6.96 2.73
C ALA A 416 21.58 -6.88 1.91
N ARG A 417 21.82 -5.79 1.18
CA ARG A 417 23.06 -5.54 0.44
C ARG A 417 24.21 -5.06 1.31
N PHE A 418 23.90 -4.55 2.48
CA PHE A 418 24.87 -4.15 3.51
C PHE A 418 25.16 -5.34 4.44
#